data_80632554f2f31427d5077da0b2914879
#
_entry.id   80632554f2f31427d5077da0b2914879
#
_cell.length_a   1.000
_cell.length_b   1.000
_cell.length_c   1.000
_cell.angle_alpha   90.00
_cell.angle_beta   90.00
_cell.angle_gamma   90.00
#
_symmetry.space_group_name_H-M   'P 1'
#
loop_
_entity.id
_entity.type
_entity.pdbx_description
1 polymer ?
#
loop_
_entity_poly.entity_id
_entity_poly.type
_entity_poly.pdbx_seq_one_letter_code
_entity_poly.pdbx_strand_id
1 'polypeptide(L)'
;MEKISNNNKTKYPDIDKIGLQQCTFYFRRHILNYISNIKNIKQNLLFFSIDGKTGTEFVRSFSWKIYLKTLSSESDTTLRTWLDETVKLREEFKKIINNLMRVTKYKGDPLGGYKGDKVTAFFENADIQHLIKIDVDRTFQDRDLFCHSTIKSIENNILYLFSKFNEPIYYKQGMNDILAMIIYALYPYYTKSRQDKYTSELFDKWVEKPLQHAEDIYMFFHDERYFETDIYYLFYNLMHLGVNKFYEDIDEKKEPGETKNYLVKRCEYISEKKLRWQNSRLYHHFINIGIEPGVVLQRWIKCLFTREFHPQDSAVIWDAILANETMEPSGDLSYIDYFSLAMLDFISDELLVKDQSECFKRLFSYPPLESMTTLISLTTKIKPLVLEAEKKEKQKQKELKDKELKNRQILDDILKKNQKLKKEKEENIEKKHQIENNINNNGNSNIINNTINNNNINNINLFNNLLFANQLNLLQNQFLINNNNIKYFSPQLNNIQAQNQQVFPQMNIMFNNSTNMLININNINNNKKPENNEKNDDNKKSALDLLKNTYSESIEDKNKLFNELKDIFNKYKTNFNYNDSMRIEFLLDKLQKKI
;
A
#
# COMPACT_ATOMS: atom_id res chain seq x y z
N MET A 1 -16.43 32.57 17.87
CA MET A 1 -15.04 33.06 17.74
C MET A 1 -14.90 34.31 18.61
N GLU A 2 -14.44 34.09 19.82
CA GLU A 2 -14.13 35.19 20.73
C GLU A 2 -12.93 35.96 20.21
N LYS A 3 -12.98 37.26 20.42
CA LYS A 3 -11.98 38.24 20.02
C LYS A 3 -10.58 37.73 20.26
N ILE A 4 -9.79 37.50 19.21
CA ILE A 4 -8.35 37.58 19.28
C ILE A 4 -8.01 39.04 19.56
N SER A 5 -8.21 39.44 20.81
CA SER A 5 -7.73 40.72 21.32
C SER A 5 -6.26 40.56 21.66
N ASN A 6 -5.46 41.48 21.20
CA ASN A 6 -3.99 41.55 21.35
C ASN A 6 -3.46 41.58 22.79
N ASN A 7 -4.17 41.05 23.79
CA ASN A 7 -3.74 41.17 25.20
C ASN A 7 -3.97 39.94 26.07
N ASN A 8 -4.36 38.79 25.55
CA ASN A 8 -4.33 37.59 26.38
C ASN A 8 -3.17 36.68 25.86
N LYS A 9 -2.09 36.65 26.64
CA LYS A 9 -1.04 35.61 26.56
C LYS A 9 -1.75 34.27 26.69
N THR A 10 -2.14 33.67 25.59
CA THR A 10 -2.54 32.26 25.56
C THR A 10 -1.35 31.47 26.05
N LYS A 11 -1.39 31.06 27.29
CA LYS A 11 -0.33 30.29 27.91
C LYS A 11 -0.50 28.86 27.41
N TYR A 12 0.38 28.43 26.53
CA TYR A 12 0.48 27.02 26.18
C TYR A 12 0.75 26.20 27.44
N PRO A 13 0.20 24.99 27.57
CA PRO A 13 0.47 24.15 28.72
C PRO A 13 1.94 23.77 28.79
N ASP A 14 2.49 23.78 29.98
CA ASP A 14 3.88 23.33 30.25
C ASP A 14 3.87 21.84 30.64
N ILE A 15 3.44 21.03 29.68
CA ILE A 15 3.23 19.59 29.86
C ILE A 15 4.14 18.85 28.88
N ASP A 16 4.79 17.80 29.36
CA ASP A 16 5.59 16.84 28.54
C ASP A 16 6.69 17.48 27.68
N LYS A 17 7.22 18.65 28.07
CA LYS A 17 8.28 19.33 27.32
C LYS A 17 9.60 18.60 27.41
N ILE A 18 10.24 18.41 26.26
CA ILE A 18 11.61 17.89 26.19
C ILE A 18 12.59 19.01 26.53
N GLY A 19 13.63 18.69 27.30
CA GLY A 19 14.64 19.69 27.70
C GLY A 19 15.34 20.33 26.49
N LEU A 20 15.32 21.68 26.41
CA LEU A 20 15.91 22.44 25.30
C LEU A 20 17.37 22.09 25.04
N GLN A 21 18.17 21.91 26.09
CA GLN A 21 19.58 21.54 25.97
C GLN A 21 19.76 20.19 25.29
N GLN A 22 18.94 19.20 25.62
CA GLN A 22 18.97 17.88 25.00
C GLN A 22 18.58 17.95 23.53
N CYS A 23 17.47 18.63 23.22
CA CYS A 23 17.05 18.85 21.83
C CYS A 23 18.13 19.56 21.01
N THR A 24 18.74 20.61 21.54
CA THR A 24 19.82 21.36 20.89
C THR A 24 21.06 20.52 20.68
N PHE A 25 21.41 19.64 21.63
CA PHE A 25 22.52 18.70 21.47
C PHE A 25 22.31 17.76 20.28
N TYR A 26 21.14 17.11 20.17
CA TYR A 26 20.83 16.24 19.04
C TYR A 26 20.70 17.00 17.73
N PHE A 27 20.13 18.22 17.74
CA PHE A 27 20.06 19.10 16.59
C PHE A 27 21.46 19.46 16.04
N ARG A 28 22.40 19.84 16.91
CA ARG A 28 23.79 20.05 16.52
C ARG A 28 24.40 18.80 15.91
N ARG A 29 24.24 17.67 16.60
CA ARG A 29 24.91 16.41 16.26
C ARG A 29 24.40 15.82 14.93
N HIS A 30 23.12 15.84 14.69
CA HIS A 30 22.49 15.12 13.58
C HIS A 30 22.06 16.00 12.41
N ILE A 31 21.99 17.31 12.61
CA ILE A 31 21.53 18.27 11.61
C ILE A 31 22.58 19.32 11.31
N LEU A 32 22.95 20.19 12.26
CA LEU A 32 23.83 21.29 11.95
C LEU A 32 25.23 20.88 11.53
N ASN A 33 25.80 19.82 12.08
CA ASN A 33 27.09 19.29 11.64
C ASN A 33 27.11 18.82 10.18
N TYR A 34 25.95 18.57 9.60
CA TYR A 34 25.78 18.10 8.22
C TYR A 34 25.06 19.11 7.34
N ILE A 35 24.84 20.34 7.81
CA ILE A 35 24.01 21.35 7.12
C ILE A 35 24.56 21.76 5.75
N SER A 36 25.83 21.53 5.50
CA SER A 36 26.45 21.70 4.17
C SER A 36 26.11 20.57 3.20
N ASN A 37 25.50 19.48 3.67
CA ASN A 37 25.12 18.34 2.85
C ASN A 37 23.79 17.75 3.35
N ILE A 38 22.70 18.29 2.83
CA ILE A 38 21.32 17.89 3.16
C ILE A 38 21.08 16.40 2.92
N LYS A 39 21.70 15.82 1.90
CA LYS A 39 21.58 14.38 1.63
C LYS A 39 22.05 13.54 2.82
N ASN A 40 23.13 13.94 3.48
CA ASN A 40 23.62 13.26 4.68
C ASN A 40 22.65 13.43 5.85
N ILE A 41 22.04 14.61 6.02
CA ILE A 41 21.01 14.82 7.04
C ILE A 41 19.84 13.86 6.79
N LYS A 42 19.30 13.84 5.58
CA LYS A 42 18.18 12.97 5.20
C LYS A 42 18.53 11.49 5.45
N GLN A 43 19.71 11.03 5.06
CA GLN A 43 20.16 9.66 5.30
C GLN A 43 20.27 9.33 6.79
N ASN A 44 20.83 10.22 7.60
CA ASN A 44 20.93 10.04 9.05
C ASN A 44 19.54 9.94 9.70
N LEU A 45 18.62 10.82 9.33
CA LEU A 45 17.26 10.81 9.88
C LEU A 45 16.49 9.55 9.48
N LEU A 46 16.60 9.11 8.22
CA LEU A 46 16.04 7.87 7.74
C LEU A 46 16.57 6.66 8.50
N PHE A 47 17.88 6.61 8.77
CA PHE A 47 18.50 5.52 9.53
C PHE A 47 17.90 5.37 10.94
N PHE A 48 17.59 6.48 11.62
CA PHE A 48 16.92 6.43 12.93
C PHE A 48 15.45 6.01 12.83
N SER A 49 14.74 6.50 11.83
CA SER A 49 13.30 6.35 11.72
C SER A 49 12.85 4.97 11.23
N ILE A 50 13.62 4.34 10.32
CA ILE A 50 13.22 3.09 9.65
C ILE A 50 13.07 1.92 10.62
N ASP A 51 13.98 1.80 11.58
CA ASP A 51 14.04 0.64 12.48
C ASP A 51 13.43 0.94 13.86
N GLY A 52 12.81 2.11 14.07
CA GLY A 52 12.25 2.51 15.37
C GLY A 52 13.30 2.61 16.46
N LYS A 53 14.53 3.03 16.13
CA LYS A 53 15.66 3.07 17.07
C LYS A 53 15.48 4.11 18.17
N THR A 54 16.06 3.85 19.32
CA THR A 54 16.16 4.83 20.42
C THR A 54 16.90 6.08 19.96
N GLY A 55 16.42 7.26 20.35
CA GLY A 55 16.97 8.56 19.98
C GLY A 55 16.24 9.25 18.82
N THR A 56 15.35 8.55 18.11
CA THR A 56 14.48 9.15 17.08
C THR A 56 13.61 10.25 17.67
N GLU A 57 13.16 10.09 18.91
CA GLU A 57 12.36 11.07 19.65
C GLU A 57 13.01 12.44 19.74
N PHE A 58 14.33 12.58 19.69
CA PHE A 58 15.02 13.88 19.80
C PHE A 58 15.17 14.61 18.46
N VAL A 59 14.96 13.93 17.34
CA VAL A 59 15.07 14.49 15.99
C VAL A 59 13.76 14.40 15.19
N ARG A 60 12.72 13.78 15.76
CA ARG A 60 11.42 13.53 15.10
C ARG A 60 10.82 14.77 14.46
N SER A 61 10.84 15.90 15.15
CA SER A 61 10.27 17.14 14.63
C SER A 61 10.90 17.58 13.32
N PHE A 62 12.23 17.47 13.19
CA PHE A 62 12.92 17.75 11.93
C PHE A 62 12.72 16.66 10.90
N SER A 63 12.72 15.38 11.34
CA SER A 63 12.43 14.25 10.46
C SER A 63 11.07 14.41 9.77
N TRP A 64 10.02 14.70 10.54
CA TRP A 64 8.68 14.89 9.99
C TRP A 64 8.56 16.15 9.12
N LYS A 65 9.23 17.25 9.50
CA LYS A 65 9.29 18.47 8.67
C LYS A 65 9.92 18.19 7.29
N ILE A 66 10.95 17.34 7.23
CA ILE A 66 11.63 16.95 5.98
C ILE A 66 10.79 15.91 5.21
N TYR A 67 10.27 14.87 5.87
CA TYR A 67 9.49 13.81 5.22
C TYR A 67 8.18 14.33 4.65
N LEU A 68 7.55 15.27 5.34
CA LEU A 68 6.32 15.95 4.91
C LEU A 68 6.60 17.24 4.12
N LYS A 69 7.84 17.46 3.70
CA LYS A 69 8.23 18.55 2.79
C LYS A 69 7.86 19.97 3.26
N THR A 70 7.81 20.20 4.56
CA THR A 70 7.76 21.58 5.12
C THR A 70 9.14 22.20 5.19
N LEU A 71 10.19 21.37 5.16
CA LEU A 71 11.58 21.74 4.93
C LEU A 71 12.09 20.98 3.71
N SER A 72 12.73 21.68 2.78
CA SER A 72 13.30 21.11 1.57
C SER A 72 14.40 20.09 1.86
N SER A 73 14.56 19.11 0.98
CA SER A 73 15.64 18.12 1.04
C SER A 73 16.37 17.93 -0.30
N GLU A 74 16.29 18.93 -1.17
CA GLU A 74 16.98 18.95 -2.46
C GLU A 74 18.47 19.21 -2.26
N SER A 75 19.28 18.89 -3.28
CA SER A 75 20.76 18.90 -3.18
C SER A 75 21.37 20.28 -2.92
N ASP A 76 20.68 21.34 -3.31
CA ASP A 76 21.09 22.75 -3.16
C ASP A 76 20.51 23.43 -1.94
N THR A 77 19.73 22.71 -1.12
CA THR A 77 19.16 23.23 0.11
C THR A 77 20.25 23.59 1.14
N THR A 78 20.07 24.74 1.76
CA THR A 78 20.96 25.29 2.78
C THR A 78 20.19 25.61 4.06
N LEU A 79 20.90 25.95 5.15
CA LEU A 79 20.24 26.48 6.34
C LEU A 79 19.43 27.74 6.02
N ARG A 80 19.96 28.62 5.17
CA ARG A 80 19.24 29.84 4.75
C ARG A 80 17.93 29.50 4.04
N THR A 81 17.92 28.51 3.16
CA THR A 81 16.72 28.02 2.49
C THR A 81 15.65 27.61 3.52
N TRP A 82 16.01 26.82 4.52
CA TRP A 82 15.07 26.41 5.57
C TRP A 82 14.49 27.55 6.38
N LEU A 83 15.34 28.54 6.74
CA LEU A 83 14.91 29.73 7.47
C LEU A 83 13.87 30.53 6.65
N ASP A 84 14.18 30.78 5.38
CA ASP A 84 13.32 31.54 4.48
C ASP A 84 12.01 30.79 4.15
N GLU A 85 12.06 29.48 3.89
CA GLU A 85 10.89 28.63 3.71
C GLU A 85 9.96 28.68 4.93
N THR A 86 10.52 28.56 6.13
CA THR A 86 9.74 28.61 7.37
C THR A 86 9.04 29.97 7.54
N VAL A 87 9.73 31.07 7.27
CA VAL A 87 9.13 32.42 7.31
C VAL A 87 7.99 32.53 6.28
N LYS A 88 8.23 32.08 5.05
CA LYS A 88 7.25 32.09 3.98
C LYS A 88 5.97 31.33 4.37
N LEU A 89 6.09 30.11 4.89
CA LEU A 89 4.94 29.31 5.35
C LEU A 89 4.15 30.04 6.45
N ARG A 90 4.85 30.68 7.40
CA ARG A 90 4.23 31.45 8.48
C ARG A 90 3.46 32.67 7.97
N GLU A 91 4.02 33.36 6.98
CA GLU A 91 3.35 34.50 6.33
C GLU A 91 2.13 34.06 5.50
N GLU A 92 2.25 32.97 4.77
CA GLU A 92 1.16 32.38 3.99
C GLU A 92 0.00 31.96 4.89
N PHE A 93 0.28 31.28 6.00
CA PHE A 93 -0.74 30.90 6.97
C PHE A 93 -1.48 32.11 7.54
N LYS A 94 -0.75 33.18 7.87
CA LYS A 94 -1.35 34.43 8.32
C LYS A 94 -2.30 35.04 7.26
N LYS A 95 -1.96 34.96 5.98
CA LYS A 95 -2.84 35.37 4.89
C LYS A 95 -4.10 34.51 4.80
N ILE A 96 -3.96 33.20 4.94
CA ILE A 96 -5.07 32.25 4.95
C ILE A 96 -6.06 32.58 6.07
N ILE A 97 -5.57 32.75 7.31
CA ILE A 97 -6.42 33.13 8.46
C ILE A 97 -7.11 34.44 8.24
N ASN A 98 -6.39 35.46 7.75
CA ASN A 98 -6.97 36.79 7.50
C ASN A 98 -8.08 36.76 6.42
N ASN A 99 -7.91 35.95 5.38
CA ASN A 99 -8.91 35.75 4.34
C ASN A 99 -10.16 35.04 4.89
N LEU A 100 -9.98 34.00 5.68
CA LEU A 100 -11.09 33.33 6.33
C LEU A 100 -11.90 34.26 7.24
N MET A 101 -11.20 35.07 8.05
CA MET A 101 -11.86 36.05 8.92
C MET A 101 -12.64 37.12 8.14
N ARG A 102 -12.23 37.50 6.92
CA ARG A 102 -12.98 38.41 6.06
C ARG A 102 -14.26 37.77 5.53
N VAL A 103 -14.21 36.51 5.15
CA VAL A 103 -15.37 35.75 4.64
C VAL A 103 -16.42 35.53 5.73
N THR A 104 -16.00 35.25 6.97
CA THR A 104 -16.90 34.97 8.10
C THR A 104 -17.53 36.24 8.73
N LYS A 105 -17.05 37.44 8.40
CA LYS A 105 -17.60 38.72 8.90
C LYS A 105 -18.82 39.24 8.15
N TYR A 106 -19.52 38.42 7.39
CA TYR A 106 -20.76 38.83 6.73
C TYR A 106 -21.85 39.08 7.77
N LYS A 107 -22.21 40.39 7.95
CA LYS A 107 -23.32 40.87 8.79
C LYS A 107 -24.57 41.05 7.92
N GLY A 108 -25.01 40.05 7.19
CA GLY A 108 -26.29 40.06 6.50
C GLY A 108 -27.39 39.52 7.43
N ASP A 109 -28.60 40.06 7.29
CA ASP A 109 -29.80 39.53 7.92
C ASP A 109 -30.03 38.10 7.43
N PRO A 110 -30.02 37.06 8.29
CA PRO A 110 -30.31 35.67 7.89
C PRO A 110 -31.71 35.51 7.29
N LEU A 111 -32.64 36.39 7.56
CA LEU A 111 -34.02 36.39 7.08
C LEU A 111 -34.27 37.33 5.87
N GLY A 112 -33.30 38.14 5.50
CA GLY A 112 -33.38 39.03 4.35
C GLY A 112 -33.21 38.26 3.04
N GLY A 113 -34.30 37.86 2.46
CA GLY A 113 -34.62 37.25 1.16
C GLY A 113 -33.61 37.09 0.04
N TYR A 114 -32.31 36.94 0.32
CA TYR A 114 -31.30 36.58 -0.67
C TYR A 114 -31.31 35.07 -0.87
N LYS A 115 -32.02 34.64 -1.91
CA LYS A 115 -31.88 33.32 -2.48
C LYS A 115 -30.45 33.16 -2.99
N GLY A 116 -29.69 32.25 -2.40
CA GLY A 116 -28.41 31.85 -2.94
C GLY A 116 -27.38 31.46 -1.87
N ASP A 117 -26.49 30.65 -2.24
CA ASP A 117 -25.30 30.02 -1.66
C ASP A 117 -24.77 30.51 -0.28
N LYS A 118 -24.94 31.79 0.10
CA LYS A 118 -24.31 32.31 1.32
C LYS A 118 -25.01 31.92 2.62
N VAL A 119 -26.32 31.72 2.63
CA VAL A 119 -27.07 31.30 3.81
C VAL A 119 -26.88 29.77 4.00
N THR A 120 -26.95 29.01 2.92
CA THR A 120 -26.66 27.60 2.92
C THR A 120 -25.23 27.35 3.37
N ALA A 121 -24.25 28.07 2.81
CA ALA A 121 -22.84 27.99 3.22
C ALA A 121 -22.60 28.37 4.70
N PHE A 122 -23.41 29.27 5.28
CA PHE A 122 -23.33 29.63 6.70
C PHE A 122 -23.79 28.46 7.59
N PHE A 123 -24.91 27.81 7.26
CA PHE A 123 -25.41 26.66 8.03
C PHE A 123 -24.49 25.43 7.86
N GLU A 124 -24.07 25.12 6.66
CA GLU A 124 -23.08 24.04 6.41
C GLU A 124 -21.78 24.26 7.19
N ASN A 125 -21.32 25.51 7.30
CA ASN A 125 -20.15 25.87 8.11
C ASN A 125 -20.37 25.64 9.60
N ALA A 126 -21.58 25.94 10.11
CA ALA A 126 -21.93 25.72 11.50
C ALA A 126 -22.00 24.22 11.83
N ASP A 127 -22.57 23.43 10.93
CA ASP A 127 -22.67 21.96 11.09
C ASP A 127 -21.29 21.31 11.08
N ILE A 128 -20.39 21.68 10.15
CA ILE A 128 -19.02 21.19 10.12
C ILE A 128 -18.27 21.56 11.41
N GLN A 129 -18.37 22.79 11.87
CA GLN A 129 -17.75 23.24 13.12
C GLN A 129 -18.27 22.47 14.33
N HIS A 130 -19.57 22.16 14.36
CA HIS A 130 -20.19 21.37 15.41
C HIS A 130 -19.66 19.94 15.43
N LEU A 131 -19.59 19.28 14.27
CA LEU A 131 -19.02 17.92 14.13
C LEU A 131 -17.55 17.88 14.58
N ILE A 132 -16.74 18.82 14.10
CA ILE A 132 -15.33 18.93 14.50
C ILE A 132 -15.21 19.06 16.02
N LYS A 133 -16.02 19.96 16.63
CA LYS A 133 -15.99 20.18 18.07
C LYS A 133 -16.31 18.93 18.87
N ILE A 134 -17.34 18.18 18.49
CA ILE A 134 -17.72 16.91 19.14
C ILE A 134 -16.54 15.93 19.09
N ASP A 135 -15.90 15.80 17.93
CA ASP A 135 -14.79 14.87 17.75
C ASP A 135 -13.54 15.29 18.52
N VAL A 136 -13.19 16.58 18.48
CA VAL A 136 -12.07 17.16 19.24
C VAL A 136 -12.30 17.00 20.76
N ASP A 137 -13.53 17.24 21.23
CA ASP A 137 -13.83 17.12 22.66
C ASP A 137 -13.66 15.70 23.22
N ARG A 138 -13.72 14.67 22.37
CA ARG A 138 -13.53 13.25 22.74
C ARG A 138 -12.16 12.68 22.38
N THR A 139 -11.29 13.46 21.70
CA THR A 139 -9.97 12.99 21.26
C THR A 139 -9.00 13.01 22.42
N PHE A 140 -8.32 11.87 22.69
CA PHE A 140 -7.30 11.70 23.74
C PHE A 140 -7.66 12.33 25.11
N GLN A 141 -8.90 12.14 25.56
CA GLN A 141 -9.41 12.73 26.82
C GLN A 141 -8.64 12.29 28.08
N ASP A 142 -7.94 11.19 28.02
CA ASP A 142 -7.05 10.66 29.06
C ASP A 142 -5.72 11.42 29.16
N ARG A 143 -5.48 12.43 28.30
CA ARG A 143 -4.25 13.20 28.23
C ARG A 143 -4.48 14.66 28.58
N ASP A 144 -3.76 15.16 29.59
CA ASP A 144 -3.87 16.55 30.07
C ASP A 144 -3.65 17.56 28.93
N LEU A 145 -2.75 17.27 27.99
CA LEU A 145 -2.47 18.10 26.83
C LEU A 145 -3.75 18.40 26.04
N PHE A 146 -4.56 17.39 25.75
CA PHE A 146 -5.77 17.49 24.94
C PHE A 146 -6.98 18.02 25.73
N CYS A 147 -6.89 18.06 27.05
CA CYS A 147 -7.87 18.75 27.90
C CYS A 147 -7.69 20.29 27.88
N HIS A 148 -6.53 20.76 27.44
CA HIS A 148 -6.22 22.20 27.47
C HIS A 148 -6.94 22.96 26.35
N SER A 149 -7.62 24.08 26.73
CA SER A 149 -8.46 24.86 25.81
C SER A 149 -7.71 25.39 24.57
N THR A 150 -6.45 25.79 24.73
CA THR A 150 -5.60 26.26 23.59
C THR A 150 -5.39 25.14 22.57
N ILE A 151 -5.09 23.93 23.00
CA ILE A 151 -4.88 22.78 22.10
C ILE A 151 -6.18 22.43 21.39
N LYS A 152 -7.29 22.32 22.10
CA LYS A 152 -8.62 22.12 21.49
C LYS A 152 -8.97 23.22 20.47
N SER A 153 -8.62 24.48 20.75
CA SER A 153 -8.82 25.57 19.81
C SER A 153 -7.97 25.40 18.53
N ILE A 154 -6.71 24.99 18.68
CA ILE A 154 -5.80 24.70 17.55
C ILE A 154 -6.35 23.54 16.68
N GLU A 155 -6.78 22.44 17.32
CA GLU A 155 -7.39 21.32 16.60
C GLU A 155 -8.63 21.75 15.82
N ASN A 156 -9.57 22.45 16.48
CA ASN A 156 -10.76 22.96 15.81
C ASN A 156 -10.44 23.87 14.62
N ASN A 157 -9.50 24.81 14.81
CA ASN A 157 -9.11 25.75 13.76
C ASN A 157 -8.49 25.03 12.56
N ILE A 158 -7.53 24.12 12.79
CA ILE A 158 -6.83 23.41 11.72
C ILE A 158 -7.78 22.52 10.94
N LEU A 159 -8.63 21.73 11.60
CA LEU A 159 -9.60 20.86 10.94
C LEU A 159 -10.63 21.66 10.14
N TYR A 160 -11.07 22.79 10.68
CA TYR A 160 -11.99 23.67 9.97
C TYR A 160 -11.32 24.31 8.74
N LEU A 161 -10.08 24.80 8.87
CA LEU A 161 -9.31 25.35 7.75
C LEU A 161 -9.11 24.30 6.66
N PHE A 162 -8.68 23.10 7.05
CA PHE A 162 -8.51 22.01 6.11
C PHE A 162 -9.80 21.71 5.34
N SER A 163 -10.91 21.60 6.04
CA SER A 163 -12.23 21.36 5.43
C SER A 163 -12.64 22.44 4.42
N LYS A 164 -12.24 23.70 4.64
CA LYS A 164 -12.60 24.82 3.78
C LYS A 164 -11.76 24.96 2.52
N PHE A 165 -10.51 24.52 2.57
CA PHE A 165 -9.57 24.70 1.46
C PHE A 165 -9.30 23.42 0.68
N ASN A 166 -9.95 22.30 1.02
CA ASN A 166 -9.71 21.00 0.40
C ASN A 166 -11.00 20.35 -0.14
N GLU A 167 -11.92 21.13 -0.67
CA GLU A 167 -13.08 20.59 -1.38
C GLU A 167 -12.63 19.67 -2.55
N PRO A 168 -13.30 18.53 -2.78
CA PRO A 168 -14.54 18.05 -2.16
C PRO A 168 -14.34 17.24 -0.87
N ILE A 169 -13.13 17.15 -0.31
CA ILE A 169 -12.87 16.38 0.91
C ILE A 169 -13.12 17.30 2.11
N TYR A 170 -14.35 17.26 2.61
CA TYR A 170 -14.70 17.89 3.86
C TYR A 170 -14.16 17.14 5.06
N TYR A 171 -14.28 17.77 6.25
CA TYR A 171 -13.97 17.06 7.50
C TYR A 171 -14.76 15.76 7.63
N LYS A 172 -14.05 14.69 7.97
CA LYS A 172 -14.64 13.39 8.31
C LYS A 172 -14.02 12.85 9.59
N GLN A 173 -14.84 12.15 10.37
CA GLN A 173 -14.42 11.51 11.61
C GLN A 173 -13.19 10.61 11.39
N GLY A 174 -12.19 10.79 12.25
CA GLY A 174 -10.88 10.14 12.19
C GLY A 174 -9.76 11.09 11.76
N MET A 175 -10.06 12.21 11.07
CA MET A 175 -9.08 13.26 10.78
C MET A 175 -8.59 13.94 12.07
N ASN A 176 -9.46 14.03 13.10
CA ASN A 176 -9.11 14.48 14.44
C ASN A 176 -8.02 13.62 15.08
N ASP A 177 -8.11 12.28 14.96
CA ASP A 177 -7.09 11.38 15.51
C ASP A 177 -5.73 11.56 14.83
N ILE A 178 -5.74 11.76 13.50
CA ILE A 178 -4.53 12.06 12.70
C ILE A 178 -3.89 13.36 13.16
N LEU A 179 -4.68 14.44 13.28
CA LEU A 179 -4.17 15.74 13.73
C LEU A 179 -3.66 15.66 15.18
N ALA A 180 -4.43 15.05 16.06
CA ALA A 180 -4.04 14.87 17.46
C ALA A 180 -2.72 14.12 17.61
N MET A 181 -2.47 13.11 16.77
CA MET A 181 -1.21 12.39 16.77
C MET A 181 -0.02 13.28 16.37
N ILE A 182 -0.19 14.17 15.38
CA ILE A 182 0.85 15.16 15.02
C ILE A 182 1.10 16.12 16.19
N ILE A 183 0.05 16.63 16.81
CA ILE A 183 0.14 17.50 17.98
C ILE A 183 0.88 16.79 19.12
N TYR A 184 0.47 15.57 19.46
CA TYR A 184 1.10 14.78 20.52
C TYR A 184 2.58 14.55 20.26
N ALA A 185 2.93 14.14 19.06
CA ALA A 185 4.30 13.81 18.70
C ALA A 185 5.23 15.03 18.68
N LEU A 186 4.72 16.23 18.38
CA LEU A 186 5.55 17.40 18.11
C LEU A 186 5.47 18.49 19.16
N TYR A 187 4.38 18.58 19.91
CA TYR A 187 4.22 19.59 20.98
C TYR A 187 5.39 19.62 21.98
N PRO A 188 5.99 18.50 22.40
CA PRO A 188 7.08 18.48 23.36
C PRO A 188 8.33 19.29 22.97
N TYR A 189 8.54 19.54 21.67
CA TYR A 189 9.72 20.24 21.16
C TYR A 189 9.58 21.77 21.16
N TYR A 190 8.33 22.28 21.18
CA TYR A 190 8.07 23.70 21.06
C TYR A 190 8.33 24.44 22.35
N THR A 191 8.96 25.62 22.24
CA THR A 191 9.43 26.43 23.38
C THR A 191 9.26 27.91 23.10
N LYS A 192 9.36 28.72 24.14
CA LYS A 192 9.35 30.17 24.01
C LYS A 192 10.65 30.66 23.40
N SER A 193 10.52 31.37 22.27
CA SER A 193 11.68 32.02 21.66
C SER A 193 12.19 33.18 22.51
N ARG A 194 13.50 33.37 22.47
CA ARG A 194 14.17 34.56 23.03
C ARG A 194 14.12 35.77 22.11
N GLN A 195 13.81 35.54 20.83
CA GLN A 195 13.77 36.59 19.82
C GLN A 195 12.34 37.12 19.66
N ASP A 196 12.16 38.44 19.79
CA ASP A 196 10.87 39.09 19.53
C ASP A 196 10.55 39.07 18.04
N LYS A 197 11.54 39.31 17.20
CA LYS A 197 11.42 39.36 15.74
C LYS A 197 12.56 38.62 15.07
N TYR A 198 12.27 38.02 13.94
CA TYR A 198 13.24 37.37 13.08
C TYR A 198 13.52 38.24 11.86
N THR A 199 14.79 38.66 11.70
CA THR A 199 15.24 39.56 10.61
C THR A 199 16.24 38.87 9.71
N SER A 200 16.44 39.41 8.49
CA SER A 200 17.41 38.86 7.55
C SER A 200 18.83 38.90 8.10
N GLU A 201 19.21 40.00 8.78
CA GLU A 201 20.55 40.17 9.38
C GLU A 201 20.80 39.15 10.50
N LEU A 202 19.75 38.74 11.22
CA LEU A 202 19.84 37.69 12.23
C LEU A 202 20.12 36.35 11.56
N PHE A 203 19.43 36.05 10.46
CA PHE A 203 19.64 34.83 9.70
C PHE A 203 21.03 34.77 9.07
N ASP A 204 21.54 35.87 8.55
CA ASP A 204 22.91 35.94 8.02
C ASP A 204 23.96 35.57 9.08
N LYS A 205 23.81 36.08 10.32
CA LYS A 205 24.66 35.70 11.46
C LYS A 205 24.57 34.20 11.79
N TRP A 206 23.35 33.63 11.76
CA TRP A 206 23.14 32.22 12.05
C TRP A 206 23.73 31.31 10.98
N VAL A 207 23.61 31.70 9.71
CA VAL A 207 24.20 30.97 8.59
C VAL A 207 25.72 31.02 8.60
N GLU A 208 26.32 32.17 8.99
CA GLU A 208 27.79 32.32 9.12
C GLU A 208 28.37 31.39 10.19
N LYS A 209 27.70 31.29 11.36
CA LYS A 209 28.20 30.51 12.52
C LYS A 209 27.10 29.63 13.13
N PRO A 210 26.60 28.62 12.38
CA PRO A 210 25.38 27.89 12.80
C PRO A 210 25.55 27.13 14.12
N LEU A 211 26.75 26.61 14.39
CA LEU A 211 27.02 25.88 15.63
C LEU A 211 27.03 26.79 16.87
N GLN A 212 27.39 28.06 16.73
CA GLN A 212 27.37 29.04 17.85
C GLN A 212 25.92 29.43 18.17
N HIS A 213 25.05 29.50 17.18
CA HIS A 213 23.65 29.92 17.30
C HIS A 213 22.67 28.74 17.30
N ALA A 214 23.14 27.52 17.56
CA ALA A 214 22.34 26.30 17.42
C ALA A 214 21.05 26.31 18.27
N GLU A 215 21.09 26.88 19.47
CA GLU A 215 19.92 26.97 20.35
C GLU A 215 18.90 27.98 19.82
N ASP A 216 19.34 29.15 19.34
CA ASP A 216 18.46 30.16 18.76
C ASP A 216 17.82 29.66 17.46
N ILE A 217 18.59 28.97 16.61
CA ILE A 217 18.10 28.33 15.38
C ILE A 217 17.07 27.26 15.73
N TYR A 218 17.37 26.41 16.73
CA TYR A 218 16.43 25.39 17.18
C TYR A 218 15.13 26.02 17.66
N MET A 219 15.20 27.05 18.52
CA MET A 219 14.04 27.78 19.03
C MET A 219 13.26 28.47 17.92
N PHE A 220 13.91 28.94 16.85
CA PHE A 220 13.22 29.49 15.69
C PHE A 220 12.30 28.44 15.02
N PHE A 221 12.82 27.23 14.75
CA PHE A 221 12.03 26.16 14.14
C PHE A 221 10.96 25.60 15.07
N HIS A 222 11.06 25.83 16.38
CA HIS A 222 10.14 25.32 17.40
C HIS A 222 9.58 26.42 18.29
N ASP A 223 9.35 27.59 17.70
CA ASP A 223 8.75 28.72 18.40
C ASP A 223 7.25 28.47 18.62
N GLU A 224 6.82 28.41 19.89
CA GLU A 224 5.44 28.12 20.25
C GLU A 224 4.42 29.08 19.65
N ARG A 225 4.82 30.33 19.29
CA ARG A 225 3.98 31.32 18.61
C ARG A 225 3.48 30.85 17.25
N TYR A 226 4.22 29.95 16.61
CA TYR A 226 3.95 29.42 15.27
C TYR A 226 3.55 27.93 15.29
N PHE A 227 3.30 27.36 16.47
CA PHE A 227 2.93 25.95 16.60
C PHE A 227 1.73 25.57 15.73
N GLU A 228 0.64 26.37 15.80
CA GLU A 228 -0.56 26.13 14.99
C GLU A 228 -0.24 26.12 13.48
N THR A 229 0.60 27.04 13.02
CA THR A 229 1.05 27.13 11.62
C THR A 229 1.80 25.88 11.19
N ASP A 230 2.81 25.50 11.96
CA ASP A 230 3.67 24.35 11.64
C ASP A 230 2.84 23.05 11.62
N ILE A 231 1.94 22.86 12.58
CA ILE A 231 1.05 21.68 12.65
C ILE A 231 0.07 21.66 11.48
N TYR A 232 -0.49 22.84 11.08
CA TYR A 232 -1.37 22.92 9.92
C TYR A 232 -0.70 22.41 8.65
N TYR A 233 0.52 22.85 8.34
CA TYR A 233 1.21 22.42 7.13
C TYR A 233 1.65 20.95 7.19
N LEU A 234 2.04 20.44 8.35
CA LEU A 234 2.35 19.03 8.51
C LEU A 234 1.13 18.15 8.32
N PHE A 235 -0.01 18.55 8.89
CA PHE A 235 -1.28 17.86 8.68
C PHE A 235 -1.73 17.92 7.22
N TYR A 236 -1.70 19.12 6.62
CA TYR A 236 -2.03 19.33 5.21
C TYR A 236 -1.21 18.43 4.29
N ASN A 237 0.11 18.41 4.47
CA ASN A 237 1.01 17.63 3.64
C ASN A 237 0.84 16.11 3.88
N LEU A 238 0.62 15.67 5.10
CA LEU A 238 0.32 14.27 5.41
C LEU A 238 -0.98 13.81 4.73
N MET A 239 -2.02 14.62 4.79
CA MET A 239 -3.26 14.31 4.11
C MET A 239 -3.03 14.17 2.60
N HIS A 240 -2.29 15.10 1.98
CA HIS A 240 -1.98 15.07 0.54
C HIS A 240 -0.93 14.01 0.14
N LEU A 241 -0.21 13.44 1.09
CA LEU A 241 0.69 12.31 0.85
C LEU A 241 -0.07 11.00 0.55
N GLY A 242 -1.40 11.03 0.65
CA GLY A 242 -2.28 9.91 0.29
C GLY A 242 -3.29 9.55 1.37
N VAL A 243 -3.22 10.13 2.58
CA VAL A 243 -4.18 9.87 3.66
C VAL A 243 -5.58 10.34 3.31
N ASN A 244 -5.72 11.42 2.54
CA ASN A 244 -7.01 11.94 2.05
C ASN A 244 -7.83 10.87 1.31
N LYS A 245 -7.18 9.96 0.57
CA LYS A 245 -7.85 8.87 -0.16
C LYS A 245 -8.65 7.94 0.77
N PHE A 246 -8.25 7.83 2.04
CA PHE A 246 -8.98 7.02 3.03
C PHE A 246 -10.32 7.63 3.45
N TYR A 247 -10.52 8.89 3.11
CA TYR A 247 -11.70 9.69 3.45
C TYR A 247 -12.54 10.07 2.23
N GLU A 248 -12.13 9.68 1.02
CA GLU A 248 -12.88 9.93 -0.21
C GLU A 248 -14.19 9.15 -0.22
N ASP A 249 -15.26 9.80 -0.69
CA ASP A 249 -16.52 9.14 -1.00
C ASP A 249 -16.45 8.49 -2.38
N ILE A 250 -17.42 7.65 -2.67
CA ILE A 250 -17.59 7.05 -3.99
C ILE A 250 -18.01 8.14 -4.97
N ASP A 251 -17.27 8.33 -6.05
CA ASP A 251 -17.64 9.24 -7.12
C ASP A 251 -18.39 8.48 -8.22
N GLU A 252 -19.71 8.42 -8.11
CA GLU A 252 -20.57 7.75 -9.08
C GLU A 252 -20.43 8.29 -10.52
N LYS A 253 -19.96 9.55 -10.68
CA LYS A 253 -19.75 10.14 -12.01
C LYS A 253 -18.49 9.60 -12.68
N LYS A 254 -17.47 9.30 -11.90
CA LYS A 254 -16.20 8.73 -12.42
C LYS A 254 -16.26 7.21 -12.55
N GLU A 255 -16.93 6.55 -11.62
CA GLU A 255 -17.01 5.09 -11.56
C GLU A 255 -18.48 4.65 -11.44
N PRO A 256 -19.30 4.68 -12.52
CA PRO A 256 -20.69 4.27 -12.47
C PRO A 256 -20.84 2.80 -12.06
N GLY A 257 -21.68 2.55 -11.04
CA GLY A 257 -21.91 1.21 -10.50
C GLY A 257 -20.89 0.73 -9.48
N GLU A 258 -19.90 1.55 -9.12
CA GLU A 258 -18.99 1.24 -8.02
C GLU A 258 -19.69 1.44 -6.67
N THR A 259 -19.55 0.46 -5.78
CA THR A 259 -20.16 0.47 -4.43
C THR A 259 -19.13 0.60 -3.31
N LYS A 260 -17.83 0.59 -3.63
CA LYS A 260 -16.75 0.56 -2.65
C LYS A 260 -15.80 1.74 -2.85
N ASN A 261 -15.52 2.48 -1.77
CA ASN A 261 -14.52 3.54 -1.79
C ASN A 261 -13.08 2.99 -1.80
N TYR A 262 -12.10 3.88 -1.96
CA TYR A 262 -10.68 3.53 -2.01
C TYR A 262 -10.20 2.70 -0.81
N LEU A 263 -10.57 3.10 0.41
CA LEU A 263 -10.14 2.41 1.64
C LEU A 263 -10.66 0.97 1.68
N VAL A 264 -11.93 0.74 1.34
CA VAL A 264 -12.54 -0.60 1.29
C VAL A 264 -11.82 -1.47 0.27
N LYS A 265 -11.64 -0.98 -0.97
CA LYS A 265 -10.90 -1.69 -2.03
C LYS A 265 -9.48 -2.08 -1.60
N ARG A 266 -8.77 -1.15 -0.93
CA ARG A 266 -7.42 -1.39 -0.41
C ARG A 266 -7.39 -2.46 0.67
N CYS A 267 -8.31 -2.40 1.62
CA CYS A 267 -8.40 -3.39 2.71
C CYS A 267 -8.75 -4.79 2.19
N GLU A 268 -9.64 -4.88 1.20
CA GLU A 268 -9.94 -6.13 0.50
C GLU A 268 -8.71 -6.68 -0.22
N TYR A 269 -7.97 -5.83 -0.94
CA TYR A 269 -6.75 -6.26 -1.61
C TYR A 269 -5.68 -6.78 -0.64
N ILE A 270 -5.53 -6.13 0.52
CA ILE A 270 -4.63 -6.59 1.59
C ILE A 270 -5.10 -7.95 2.11
N SER A 271 -6.38 -8.09 2.47
CA SER A 271 -6.91 -9.30 3.10
C SER A 271 -7.03 -10.49 2.13
N GLU A 272 -7.43 -10.26 0.87
CA GLU A 272 -7.67 -11.34 -0.09
C GLU A 272 -6.43 -11.76 -0.88
N LYS A 273 -5.50 -10.82 -1.14
CA LYS A 273 -4.32 -11.08 -1.97
C LYS A 273 -3.04 -11.08 -1.14
N LYS A 274 -2.71 -9.98 -0.49
CA LYS A 274 -1.42 -9.84 0.21
C LYS A 274 -1.30 -10.80 1.39
N LEU A 275 -2.36 -10.94 2.20
CA LEU A 275 -2.38 -11.92 3.31
C LEU A 275 -2.26 -13.36 2.79
N ARG A 276 -2.96 -13.71 1.71
CA ARG A 276 -2.86 -15.04 1.11
C ARG A 276 -1.44 -15.35 0.63
N TRP A 277 -0.73 -14.37 0.09
CA TRP A 277 0.65 -14.55 -0.35
C TRP A 277 1.61 -14.67 0.82
N GLN A 278 1.38 -13.92 1.88
CA GLN A 278 2.26 -13.88 3.05
C GLN A 278 2.00 -15.03 4.02
N ASN A 279 0.73 -15.26 4.41
CA ASN A 279 0.31 -16.29 5.35
C ASN A 279 -0.96 -17.00 4.87
N SER A 280 -0.78 -17.95 3.94
CA SER A 280 -1.90 -18.71 3.35
C SER A 280 -2.70 -19.50 4.39
N ARG A 281 -2.05 -19.96 5.48
CA ARG A 281 -2.71 -20.71 6.56
C ARG A 281 -3.70 -19.85 7.31
N LEU A 282 -3.29 -18.64 7.71
CA LEU A 282 -4.17 -17.68 8.38
C LEU A 282 -5.30 -17.21 7.46
N TYR A 283 -5.00 -16.95 6.18
CA TYR A 283 -6.00 -16.59 5.18
C TYR A 283 -7.13 -17.63 5.07
N HIS A 284 -6.78 -18.92 4.93
CA HIS A 284 -7.79 -19.98 4.83
C HIS A 284 -8.55 -20.19 6.14
N HIS A 285 -7.88 -20.01 7.29
CA HIS A 285 -8.55 -20.06 8.59
C HIS A 285 -9.65 -18.99 8.68
N PHE A 286 -9.35 -17.75 8.32
CA PHE A 286 -10.35 -16.67 8.32
C PHE A 286 -11.55 -16.96 7.41
N ILE A 287 -11.32 -17.51 6.21
CA ILE A 287 -12.40 -17.94 5.34
C ILE A 287 -13.26 -19.02 6.01
N ASN A 288 -12.63 -20.04 6.61
CA ASN A 288 -13.32 -21.16 7.21
C ASN A 288 -14.20 -20.75 8.40
N ILE A 289 -13.78 -19.75 9.19
CA ILE A 289 -14.56 -19.25 10.33
C ILE A 289 -15.41 -18.03 9.99
N GLY A 290 -15.46 -17.61 8.71
CA GLY A 290 -16.30 -16.52 8.24
C GLY A 290 -15.86 -15.14 8.71
N ILE A 291 -14.56 -14.89 8.84
CA ILE A 291 -14.01 -13.56 9.16
C ILE A 291 -13.62 -12.84 7.87
N GLU A 292 -14.05 -11.58 7.77
CA GLU A 292 -13.58 -10.62 6.79
C GLU A 292 -12.58 -9.65 7.43
N PRO A 293 -11.26 -9.89 7.32
CA PRO A 293 -10.25 -9.03 7.95
C PRO A 293 -10.31 -7.58 7.47
N GLY A 294 -10.87 -7.34 6.29
CA GLY A 294 -11.03 -6.01 5.71
C GLY A 294 -11.74 -5.01 6.62
N VAL A 295 -12.69 -5.45 7.46
CA VAL A 295 -13.40 -4.59 8.41
C VAL A 295 -12.46 -4.06 9.49
N VAL A 296 -11.58 -4.91 10.01
CA VAL A 296 -10.58 -4.54 11.02
C VAL A 296 -9.50 -3.66 10.41
N LEU A 297 -9.03 -4.01 9.21
CA LEU A 297 -8.04 -3.24 8.47
C LEU A 297 -8.49 -1.81 8.19
N GLN A 298 -9.79 -1.59 7.88
CA GLN A 298 -10.33 -0.24 7.69
C GLN A 298 -10.13 0.63 8.95
N ARG A 299 -10.39 0.09 10.13
CA ARG A 299 -10.17 0.79 11.40
C ARG A 299 -8.68 1.11 11.61
N TRP A 300 -7.80 0.15 11.38
CA TRP A 300 -6.36 0.31 11.56
C TRP A 300 -5.77 1.36 10.60
N ILE A 301 -6.11 1.27 9.33
CA ILE A 301 -5.53 2.09 8.26
C ILE A 301 -6.11 3.50 8.27
N LYS A 302 -7.42 3.67 8.48
CA LYS A 302 -8.08 4.99 8.42
C LYS A 302 -7.46 6.01 9.38
N CYS A 303 -7.06 5.57 10.57
CA CYS A 303 -6.44 6.41 11.59
C CYS A 303 -4.93 6.12 11.77
N LEU A 304 -4.27 5.49 10.79
CA LEU A 304 -2.84 5.19 10.83
C LEU A 304 -2.40 4.54 12.16
N PHE A 305 -3.15 3.52 12.61
CA PHE A 305 -2.92 2.72 13.82
C PHE A 305 -3.00 3.47 15.17
N THR A 306 -3.37 4.76 15.19
CA THR A 306 -3.41 5.57 16.43
C THR A 306 -4.42 5.08 17.46
N ARG A 307 -5.39 4.26 17.04
CA ARG A 307 -6.41 3.67 17.92
C ARG A 307 -6.03 2.30 18.48
N GLU A 308 -4.95 1.71 17.98
CA GLU A 308 -4.51 0.36 18.34
C GLU A 308 -3.34 0.36 19.33
N PHE A 309 -2.58 1.44 19.35
CA PHE A 309 -1.37 1.56 20.14
C PHE A 309 -1.38 2.84 20.98
N HIS A 310 -0.56 2.83 22.05
CA HIS A 310 -0.30 4.04 22.81
C HIS A 310 0.30 5.13 21.89
N PRO A 311 0.00 6.42 22.10
CA PRO A 311 0.51 7.49 21.23
C PRO A 311 2.03 7.53 21.07
N GLN A 312 2.80 7.14 22.09
CA GLN A 312 4.26 7.03 21.99
C GLN A 312 4.68 5.96 20.96
N ASP A 313 4.02 4.81 21.00
CA ASP A 313 4.25 3.70 20.07
C ASP A 313 3.78 4.05 18.66
N SER A 314 2.63 4.73 18.57
CA SER A 314 2.11 5.25 17.29
C SER A 314 3.09 6.24 16.64
N ALA A 315 3.77 7.08 17.43
CA ALA A 315 4.79 7.99 16.90
C ALA A 315 5.98 7.23 16.29
N VAL A 316 6.40 6.13 16.89
CA VAL A 316 7.47 5.26 16.35
C VAL A 316 7.02 4.57 15.05
N ILE A 317 5.77 4.13 15.00
CA ILE A 317 5.17 3.56 13.77
C ILE A 317 5.15 4.61 12.66
N TRP A 318 4.74 5.84 12.97
CA TRP A 318 4.71 6.93 11.99
C TRP A 318 6.09 7.35 11.52
N ASP A 319 7.11 7.33 12.40
CA ASP A 319 8.51 7.52 12.00
C ASP A 319 8.88 6.53 10.88
N ALA A 320 8.54 5.25 11.03
CA ALA A 320 8.83 4.21 10.05
C ALA A 320 7.98 4.37 8.77
N ILE A 321 6.69 4.69 8.87
CA ILE A 321 5.81 4.92 7.71
C ILE A 321 6.34 6.08 6.86
N LEU A 322 6.60 7.23 7.47
CA LEU A 322 7.04 8.43 6.76
C LEU A 322 8.45 8.27 6.17
N ALA A 323 9.35 7.59 6.91
CA ALA A 323 10.68 7.28 6.41
C ALA A 323 10.64 6.36 5.17
N ASN A 324 9.83 5.30 5.21
CA ASN A 324 9.68 4.39 4.08
C ASN A 324 9.06 5.10 2.86
N GLU A 325 8.03 5.92 3.04
CA GLU A 325 7.44 6.71 1.95
C GLU A 325 8.42 7.74 1.38
N THR A 326 9.33 8.27 2.22
CA THR A 326 10.38 9.19 1.78
C THR A 326 11.47 8.49 0.97
N MET A 327 11.79 7.23 1.29
CA MET A 327 12.79 6.42 0.57
C MET A 327 12.25 5.86 -0.74
N GLU A 328 11.04 5.34 -0.71
CA GLU A 328 10.35 4.68 -1.83
C GLU A 328 8.96 5.29 -1.98
N PRO A 329 8.85 6.47 -2.62
CA PRO A 329 7.59 7.18 -2.74
C PRO A 329 6.55 6.35 -3.50
N SER A 330 5.48 5.96 -2.82
CA SER A 330 4.34 5.26 -3.40
C SER A 330 3.18 6.21 -3.70
N GLY A 331 3.13 7.36 -3.03
CA GLY A 331 2.04 8.34 -3.13
C GLY A 331 0.74 7.87 -2.46
N ASP A 332 0.82 6.80 -1.66
CA ASP A 332 -0.32 6.24 -0.93
C ASP A 332 0.07 5.55 0.39
N LEU A 333 1.29 5.79 0.86
CA LEU A 333 1.82 5.19 2.09
C LEU A 333 1.77 3.65 2.07
N SER A 334 2.27 3.03 1.02
CA SER A 334 2.18 1.56 0.80
C SER A 334 2.76 0.71 1.94
N TYR A 335 3.69 1.26 2.75
CA TYR A 335 4.25 0.60 3.93
C TYR A 335 3.18 0.17 4.94
N ILE A 336 2.06 0.90 5.02
CA ILE A 336 0.91 0.60 5.91
C ILE A 336 0.36 -0.81 5.66
N ASP A 337 0.33 -1.25 4.40
CA ASP A 337 -0.18 -2.57 4.03
C ASP A 337 0.67 -3.68 4.64
N TYR A 338 2.00 -3.54 4.53
CA TYR A 338 2.94 -4.52 5.06
C TYR A 338 3.00 -4.50 6.58
N PHE A 339 2.82 -3.32 7.20
CA PHE A 339 2.70 -3.21 8.65
C PHE A 339 1.43 -3.87 9.16
N SER A 340 0.30 -3.72 8.46
CA SER A 340 -0.94 -4.43 8.78
C SER A 340 -0.78 -5.95 8.69
N LEU A 341 -0.05 -6.44 7.69
CA LEU A 341 0.28 -7.87 7.57
C LEU A 341 1.19 -8.34 8.71
N ALA A 342 2.16 -7.51 9.12
CA ALA A 342 3.02 -7.82 10.26
C ALA A 342 2.23 -7.90 11.57
N MET A 343 1.24 -7.04 11.77
CA MET A 343 0.32 -7.14 12.91
C MET A 343 -0.46 -8.46 12.90
N LEU A 344 -1.02 -8.87 11.76
CA LEU A 344 -1.73 -10.14 11.62
C LEU A 344 -0.81 -11.34 11.83
N ASP A 345 0.40 -11.30 11.27
CA ASP A 345 1.37 -12.38 11.37
C ASP A 345 1.89 -12.57 12.80
N PHE A 346 2.13 -11.48 13.51
CA PHE A 346 2.62 -11.49 14.89
C PHE A 346 1.70 -12.25 15.85
N ILE A 347 0.38 -12.15 15.64
CA ILE A 347 -0.62 -12.85 16.46
C ILE A 347 -1.21 -14.07 15.77
N SER A 348 -0.63 -14.51 14.64
CA SER A 348 -1.22 -15.56 13.78
C SER A 348 -1.42 -16.89 14.51
N ASP A 349 -0.45 -17.33 15.31
CA ASP A 349 -0.56 -18.59 16.05
C ASP A 349 -1.70 -18.56 17.07
N GLU A 350 -1.93 -17.40 17.69
CA GLU A 350 -3.07 -17.20 18.59
C GLU A 350 -4.40 -17.21 17.82
N LEU A 351 -4.47 -16.54 16.67
CA LEU A 351 -5.70 -16.49 15.86
C LEU A 351 -6.09 -17.84 15.28
N LEU A 352 -5.12 -18.67 14.89
CA LEU A 352 -5.34 -19.96 14.26
C LEU A 352 -6.07 -20.99 15.15
N VAL A 353 -6.09 -20.79 16.46
CA VAL A 353 -6.75 -21.70 17.43
C VAL A 353 -8.07 -21.14 17.94
N LYS A 354 -8.47 -19.94 17.53
CA LYS A 354 -9.66 -19.21 18.01
C LYS A 354 -10.83 -19.34 17.03
N ASP A 355 -12.04 -19.23 17.57
CA ASP A 355 -13.27 -19.09 16.80
C ASP A 355 -13.46 -17.65 16.27
N GLN A 356 -14.54 -17.44 15.53
CA GLN A 356 -14.85 -16.14 14.91
C GLN A 356 -14.94 -15.01 15.94
N SER A 357 -15.66 -15.21 17.04
CA SER A 357 -15.90 -14.19 18.07
C SER A 357 -14.62 -13.82 18.79
N GLU A 358 -13.84 -14.82 19.17
CA GLU A 358 -12.55 -14.65 19.85
C GLU A 358 -11.51 -13.96 18.95
N CYS A 359 -11.47 -14.31 17.67
CA CYS A 359 -10.62 -13.64 16.69
C CYS A 359 -11.00 -12.16 16.54
N PHE A 360 -12.29 -11.81 16.38
CA PHE A 360 -12.72 -10.42 16.34
C PHE A 360 -12.35 -9.67 17.60
N LYS A 361 -12.62 -10.25 18.77
CA LYS A 361 -12.24 -9.64 20.05
C LYS A 361 -10.74 -9.33 20.09
N ARG A 362 -9.90 -10.26 19.64
CA ARG A 362 -8.43 -10.10 19.62
C ARG A 362 -7.98 -9.03 18.63
N LEU A 363 -8.56 -8.99 17.43
CA LEU A 363 -8.25 -8.03 16.38
C LEU A 363 -8.69 -6.61 16.73
N PHE A 364 -9.82 -6.44 17.45
CA PHE A 364 -10.28 -5.13 17.93
C PHE A 364 -9.61 -4.68 19.24
N SER A 365 -8.94 -5.57 19.95
CA SER A 365 -8.16 -5.29 21.16
C SER A 365 -6.76 -5.88 20.99
N TYR A 366 -5.95 -5.19 20.18
CA TYR A 366 -4.61 -5.66 19.83
C TYR A 366 -3.72 -5.76 21.08
N PRO A 367 -2.88 -6.80 21.22
CA PRO A 367 -2.07 -6.99 22.42
C PRO A 367 -1.02 -5.90 22.58
N PRO A 368 -0.73 -5.48 23.83
CA PRO A 368 0.39 -4.59 24.08
C PRO A 368 1.71 -5.29 23.69
N LEU A 369 2.66 -4.52 23.19
CA LEU A 369 3.99 -4.99 22.84
C LEU A 369 5.03 -4.31 23.71
N GLU A 370 6.09 -5.03 24.05
CA GLU A 370 7.24 -4.44 24.75
C GLU A 370 7.97 -3.38 23.90
N SER A 371 7.97 -3.56 22.58
CA SER A 371 8.62 -2.64 21.64
C SER A 371 8.03 -2.73 20.24
N MET A 372 7.74 -1.58 19.64
CA MET A 372 7.31 -1.47 18.25
C MET A 372 8.36 -1.92 17.23
N THR A 373 9.63 -1.98 17.62
CA THR A 373 10.70 -2.50 16.76
C THR A 373 10.46 -3.93 16.31
N THR A 374 9.71 -4.71 17.07
CA THR A 374 9.31 -6.08 16.72
C THR A 374 8.44 -6.09 15.46
N LEU A 375 7.36 -5.30 15.44
CA LEU A 375 6.48 -5.20 14.26
C LEU A 375 7.16 -4.54 13.07
N ILE A 376 7.97 -3.51 13.31
CA ILE A 376 8.74 -2.82 12.25
C ILE A 376 9.73 -3.80 11.61
N SER A 377 10.45 -4.60 12.41
CA SER A 377 11.37 -5.62 11.92
C SER A 377 10.65 -6.71 11.13
N LEU A 378 9.48 -7.14 11.62
CA LEU A 378 8.64 -8.11 10.92
C LEU A 378 8.14 -7.55 9.58
N THR A 379 7.72 -6.29 9.56
CA THR A 379 7.31 -5.57 8.33
C THR A 379 8.43 -5.55 7.29
N THR A 380 9.66 -5.29 7.72
CA THR A 380 10.85 -5.29 6.85
C THR A 380 11.10 -6.67 6.22
N LYS A 381 10.78 -7.75 6.92
CA LYS A 381 10.89 -9.12 6.39
C LYS A 381 9.74 -9.48 5.44
N ILE A 382 8.52 -9.05 5.76
CA ILE A 382 7.31 -9.38 4.99
C ILE A 382 7.27 -8.62 3.65
N LYS A 383 7.62 -7.33 3.65
CA LYS A 383 7.54 -6.47 2.45
C LYS A 383 8.16 -7.10 1.19
N PRO A 384 9.43 -7.56 1.18
CA PRO A 384 10.03 -8.14 -0.03
C PRO A 384 9.34 -9.43 -0.48
N LEU A 385 8.87 -10.27 0.45
CA LEU A 385 8.18 -11.52 0.12
C LEU A 385 6.87 -11.26 -0.62
N VAL A 386 6.06 -10.31 -0.12
CA VAL A 386 4.79 -9.94 -0.73
C VAL A 386 5.01 -9.26 -2.09
N LEU A 387 6.01 -8.38 -2.21
CA LEU A 387 6.36 -7.72 -3.48
C LEU A 387 6.80 -8.73 -4.54
N GLU A 388 7.56 -9.74 -4.17
CA GLU A 388 7.97 -10.81 -5.09
C GLU A 388 6.76 -11.64 -5.54
N ALA A 389 5.88 -12.01 -4.62
CA ALA A 389 4.65 -12.74 -4.93
C ALA A 389 3.73 -11.93 -5.86
N GLU A 390 3.58 -10.63 -5.60
CA GLU A 390 2.81 -9.73 -6.44
C GLU A 390 3.38 -9.61 -7.87
N LYS A 391 4.71 -9.51 -8.00
CA LYS A 391 5.38 -9.50 -9.31
C LYS A 391 5.11 -10.79 -10.09
N LYS A 392 5.24 -11.95 -9.44
CA LYS A 392 4.96 -13.26 -10.04
C LYS A 392 3.52 -13.38 -10.51
N GLU A 393 2.56 -12.91 -9.71
CA GLU A 393 1.14 -12.93 -10.07
C GLU A 393 0.83 -12.00 -11.25
N LYS A 394 1.37 -10.78 -11.25
CA LYS A 394 1.23 -9.82 -12.39
C LYS A 394 1.82 -10.38 -13.68
N GLN A 395 2.98 -11.04 -13.60
CA GLN A 395 3.60 -11.68 -14.76
C GLN A 395 2.72 -12.81 -15.30
N LYS A 396 2.21 -13.67 -14.43
CA LYS A 396 1.32 -14.77 -14.80
C LYS A 396 0.03 -14.26 -15.47
N GLN A 397 -0.56 -13.19 -14.93
CA GLN A 397 -1.75 -12.56 -15.52
C GLN A 397 -1.45 -11.97 -16.90
N LYS A 398 -0.27 -11.35 -17.08
CA LYS A 398 0.17 -10.84 -18.38
C LYS A 398 0.32 -11.98 -19.40
N GLU A 399 0.99 -13.06 -19.04
CA GLU A 399 1.16 -14.24 -19.90
C GLU A 399 -0.18 -14.86 -20.30
N LEU A 400 -1.17 -14.89 -19.37
CA LEU A 400 -2.52 -15.36 -19.67
C LEU A 400 -3.23 -14.45 -20.68
N LYS A 401 -3.19 -13.13 -20.48
CA LYS A 401 -3.76 -12.15 -21.43
C LYS A 401 -3.11 -12.24 -22.80
N ASP A 402 -1.80 -12.39 -22.87
CA ASP A 402 -1.07 -12.56 -24.14
C ASP A 402 -1.49 -13.85 -24.86
N LYS A 403 -1.71 -14.94 -24.13
CA LYS A 403 -2.26 -16.20 -24.68
C LYS A 403 -3.69 -16.03 -25.18
N GLU A 404 -4.55 -15.37 -24.42
CA GLU A 404 -5.92 -15.08 -24.84
C GLU A 404 -5.96 -14.21 -26.11
N LEU A 405 -5.11 -13.20 -26.20
CA LEU A 405 -5.01 -12.34 -27.38
C LEU A 405 -4.56 -13.13 -28.61
N LYS A 406 -3.55 -14.00 -28.49
CA LYS A 406 -3.11 -14.88 -29.57
C LYS A 406 -4.22 -15.83 -30.02
N ASN A 407 -4.96 -16.40 -29.08
CA ASN A 407 -6.08 -17.28 -29.40
C ASN A 407 -7.20 -16.56 -30.13
N ARG A 408 -7.51 -15.29 -29.76
CA ARG A 408 -8.46 -14.44 -30.51
C ARG A 408 -7.98 -14.17 -31.93
N GLN A 409 -6.71 -13.84 -32.13
CA GLN A 409 -6.14 -13.61 -33.47
C GLN A 409 -6.27 -14.86 -34.36
N ILE A 410 -5.93 -16.04 -33.81
CA ILE A 410 -6.09 -17.32 -34.53
C ILE A 410 -7.54 -17.55 -34.92
N LEU A 411 -8.50 -17.28 -34.01
CA LEU A 411 -9.92 -17.42 -34.29
C LEU A 411 -10.38 -16.49 -35.40
N ASP A 412 -9.97 -15.22 -35.39
CA ASP A 412 -10.29 -14.24 -36.42
C ASP A 412 -9.73 -14.65 -37.77
N ASP A 413 -8.52 -15.19 -37.83
CA ASP A 413 -7.92 -15.69 -39.07
C ASP A 413 -8.64 -16.91 -39.65
N ILE A 414 -9.10 -17.82 -38.76
CA ILE A 414 -9.94 -18.96 -39.15
C ILE A 414 -11.29 -18.48 -39.70
N LEU A 415 -11.94 -17.51 -39.06
CA LEU A 415 -13.20 -16.93 -39.52
C LEU A 415 -13.06 -16.27 -40.88
N LYS A 416 -12.00 -15.48 -41.11
CA LYS A 416 -11.71 -14.87 -42.40
C LYS A 416 -11.49 -15.92 -43.50
N LYS A 417 -10.71 -16.99 -43.20
CA LYS A 417 -10.52 -18.11 -44.15
C LYS A 417 -11.85 -18.80 -44.50
N ASN A 418 -12.69 -19.06 -43.48
CA ASN A 418 -13.99 -19.70 -43.70
C ASN A 418 -14.92 -18.83 -44.55
N GLN A 419 -14.94 -17.49 -44.32
CA GLN A 419 -15.72 -16.57 -45.15
C GLN A 419 -15.21 -16.54 -46.62
N LYS A 420 -13.88 -16.58 -46.84
CA LYS A 420 -13.30 -16.65 -48.17
C LYS A 420 -13.69 -17.94 -48.88
N LEU A 421 -13.56 -19.08 -48.19
CA LEU A 421 -13.97 -20.37 -48.75
C LEU A 421 -15.48 -20.46 -49.05
N LYS A 422 -16.33 -19.77 -48.24
CA LYS A 422 -17.74 -19.70 -48.51
C LYS A 422 -18.07 -18.91 -49.79
N LYS A 423 -17.41 -17.77 -49.99
CA LYS A 423 -17.53 -16.98 -51.22
C LYS A 423 -17.04 -17.75 -52.47
N GLU A 424 -15.88 -18.41 -52.38
CA GLU A 424 -15.35 -19.26 -53.48
C GLU A 424 -16.30 -20.40 -53.83
N LYS A 425 -17.01 -20.98 -52.86
CA LYS A 425 -18.05 -21.99 -53.09
C LYS A 425 -19.26 -21.40 -53.79
N GLU A 426 -19.74 -20.26 -53.34
CA GLU A 426 -20.91 -19.55 -53.96
C GLU A 426 -20.61 -19.19 -55.40
N GLU A 427 -19.39 -18.64 -55.72
CA GLU A 427 -18.95 -18.34 -57.08
C GLU A 427 -18.84 -19.61 -57.96
N ASN A 428 -18.37 -20.72 -57.40
CA ASN A 428 -18.29 -22.00 -58.12
C ASN A 428 -19.67 -22.62 -58.41
N ILE A 429 -20.61 -22.44 -57.51
CA ILE A 429 -22.00 -22.87 -57.73
C ILE A 429 -22.68 -22.02 -58.83
N GLU A 430 -22.47 -20.69 -58.80
CA GLU A 430 -22.96 -19.80 -59.87
C GLU A 430 -22.36 -20.15 -61.25
N LYS A 431 -21.06 -20.39 -61.30
CA LYS A 431 -20.38 -20.83 -62.56
C LYS A 431 -20.93 -22.18 -63.06
N LYS A 432 -21.26 -23.12 -62.13
CA LYS A 432 -21.86 -24.40 -62.47
C LYS A 432 -23.29 -24.24 -63.02
N HIS A 433 -24.10 -23.39 -62.43
CA HIS A 433 -25.43 -23.05 -62.95
C HIS A 433 -25.40 -22.34 -64.31
N GLN A 434 -24.41 -21.48 -64.55
CA GLN A 434 -24.22 -20.86 -65.87
C GLN A 434 -23.82 -21.89 -66.93
N ILE A 435 -22.98 -22.87 -66.61
CA ILE A 435 -22.59 -23.96 -67.49
C ILE A 435 -23.76 -24.88 -67.77
N GLU A 436 -24.54 -25.26 -66.76
CA GLU A 436 -25.77 -26.10 -66.91
C GLU A 436 -26.82 -25.38 -67.80
N ASN A 437 -27.02 -24.09 -67.64
CA ASN A 437 -27.93 -23.30 -68.49
C ASN A 437 -27.44 -23.18 -69.93
N ASN A 438 -26.11 -23.11 -70.17
CA ASN A 438 -25.54 -23.11 -71.49
C ASN A 438 -25.56 -24.48 -72.19
N ILE A 439 -25.51 -25.59 -71.44
CA ILE A 439 -25.64 -26.96 -71.96
C ILE A 439 -27.10 -27.28 -72.33
N ASN A 440 -28.06 -26.80 -71.54
CA ASN A 440 -29.48 -26.99 -71.86
C ASN A 440 -29.93 -26.21 -73.12
N ASN A 441 -29.22 -25.15 -73.48
CA ASN A 441 -29.51 -24.39 -74.68
C ASN A 441 -28.84 -24.98 -75.95
N ASN A 442 -27.89 -25.95 -75.86
CA ASN A 442 -27.16 -26.54 -77.00
C ASN A 442 -27.36 -28.04 -77.22
N GLY A 443 -28.45 -28.61 -76.88
CA GLY A 443 -29.03 -29.89 -77.34
C GLY A 443 -28.09 -31.09 -77.59
N ASN A 444 -27.07 -31.36 -76.73
CA ASN A 444 -26.26 -32.58 -76.83
C ASN A 444 -25.96 -33.12 -75.36
N SER A 445 -26.88 -33.96 -74.88
CA SER A 445 -26.75 -34.69 -73.65
C SER A 445 -26.26 -36.12 -73.93
N ASN A 446 -25.03 -36.46 -73.63
CA ASN A 446 -24.63 -37.85 -73.26
C ASN A 446 -23.12 -38.08 -73.15
N ILE A 447 -22.30 -37.40 -72.41
CA ILE A 447 -20.94 -37.93 -72.05
C ILE A 447 -20.27 -37.28 -70.80
N ILE A 448 -20.95 -36.63 -69.91
CA ILE A 448 -20.20 -35.96 -68.77
C ILE A 448 -20.63 -36.40 -67.35
N ASN A 449 -21.48 -37.42 -67.21
CA ASN A 449 -21.99 -37.72 -65.85
C ASN A 449 -21.13 -38.63 -64.95
N ASN A 450 -19.99 -39.19 -65.41
CA ASN A 450 -19.25 -40.18 -64.59
C ASN A 450 -17.89 -39.67 -64.03
N THR A 451 -17.37 -38.50 -64.42
CA THR A 451 -16.02 -38.11 -63.93
C THR A 451 -16.05 -37.00 -62.85
N ILE A 452 -17.16 -36.30 -62.70
CA ILE A 452 -17.24 -35.14 -61.77
C ILE A 452 -17.73 -35.54 -60.36
N ASN A 453 -18.41 -36.66 -60.18
CA ASN A 453 -19.09 -37.00 -58.93
C ASN A 453 -18.16 -37.61 -57.83
N ASN A 454 -17.06 -38.28 -58.17
CA ASN A 454 -16.27 -39.01 -57.17
C ASN A 454 -15.17 -38.18 -56.48
N ASN A 455 -14.65 -37.10 -57.09
CA ASN A 455 -13.61 -36.29 -56.46
C ASN A 455 -14.14 -35.19 -55.54
N ASN A 456 -15.40 -34.73 -55.72
CA ASN A 456 -16.01 -33.68 -54.87
C ASN A 456 -16.56 -34.19 -53.55
N ILE A 457 -17.06 -35.44 -53.48
CA ILE A 457 -17.62 -35.99 -52.26
C ILE A 457 -16.53 -36.31 -51.24
N ASN A 458 -15.38 -36.78 -51.68
CA ASN A 458 -14.25 -37.07 -50.78
C ASN A 458 -13.62 -35.81 -50.22
N ASN A 459 -13.54 -34.71 -50.97
CA ASN A 459 -13.04 -33.43 -50.46
C ASN A 459 -14.01 -32.73 -49.49
N ILE A 460 -15.33 -32.91 -49.66
CA ILE A 460 -16.35 -32.35 -48.75
C ILE A 460 -16.33 -33.11 -47.41
N ASN A 461 -16.13 -34.41 -47.45
CA ASN A 461 -16.06 -35.22 -46.23
C ASN A 461 -14.77 -34.97 -45.45
N LEU A 462 -13.64 -34.81 -46.16
CA LEU A 462 -12.36 -34.46 -45.53
C LEU A 462 -12.41 -33.06 -44.88
N PHE A 463 -13.05 -32.09 -45.55
CA PHE A 463 -13.20 -30.73 -45.01
C PHE A 463 -14.13 -30.65 -43.80
N ASN A 464 -15.25 -31.38 -43.83
CA ASN A 464 -16.16 -31.45 -42.69
C ASN A 464 -15.50 -32.12 -41.48
N ASN A 465 -14.67 -33.13 -41.68
CA ASN A 465 -13.92 -33.79 -40.62
C ASN A 465 -12.82 -32.88 -40.03
N LEU A 466 -12.16 -32.06 -40.87
CA LEU A 466 -11.15 -31.08 -40.43
C LEU A 466 -11.79 -29.91 -39.67
N LEU A 467 -12.97 -29.45 -40.13
CA LEU A 467 -13.76 -28.40 -39.45
C LEU A 467 -14.24 -28.86 -38.07
N PHE A 468 -14.72 -30.12 -37.99
CA PHE A 468 -15.17 -30.74 -36.75
C PHE A 468 -14.01 -30.95 -35.77
N ALA A 469 -12.85 -31.41 -36.24
CA ALA A 469 -11.65 -31.57 -35.43
C ALA A 469 -11.12 -30.22 -34.90
N ASN A 470 -11.17 -29.16 -35.70
CA ASN A 470 -10.78 -27.83 -35.24
C ASN A 470 -11.77 -27.20 -34.25
N GLN A 471 -13.08 -27.44 -34.40
CA GLN A 471 -14.09 -27.05 -33.41
C GLN A 471 -13.94 -27.82 -32.09
N LEU A 472 -13.58 -29.10 -32.16
CA LEU A 472 -13.32 -29.93 -30.97
C LEU A 472 -12.09 -29.43 -30.20
N ASN A 473 -11.01 -29.07 -30.89
CA ASN A 473 -9.79 -28.51 -30.31
C ASN A 473 -10.04 -27.12 -29.66
N LEU A 474 -10.89 -26.30 -30.27
CA LEU A 474 -11.30 -24.99 -29.70
C LEU A 474 -12.14 -25.17 -28.44
N LEU A 475 -13.07 -26.13 -28.43
CA LEU A 475 -13.88 -26.47 -27.25
C LEU A 475 -13.03 -27.08 -26.15
N GLN A 476 -12.07 -27.95 -26.47
CA GLN A 476 -11.13 -28.50 -25.49
C GLN A 476 -10.24 -27.43 -24.87
N ASN A 477 -9.76 -26.47 -25.65
CA ASN A 477 -8.98 -25.35 -25.14
C ASN A 477 -9.81 -24.40 -24.27
N GLN A 478 -11.09 -24.12 -24.61
CA GLN A 478 -12.01 -23.37 -23.75
C GLN A 478 -12.34 -24.13 -22.45
N PHE A 479 -12.44 -25.45 -22.52
CA PHE A 479 -12.69 -26.30 -21.33
C PHE A 479 -11.48 -26.35 -20.40
N LEU A 480 -10.25 -26.38 -20.94
CA LEU A 480 -8.99 -26.33 -20.16
C LEU A 480 -8.78 -24.95 -19.51
N ILE A 481 -9.18 -23.85 -20.18
CA ILE A 481 -9.13 -22.49 -19.62
C ILE A 481 -10.16 -22.34 -18.51
N ASN A 482 -11.37 -22.87 -18.69
CA ASN A 482 -12.43 -22.81 -17.67
C ASN A 482 -12.16 -23.72 -16.47
N ASN A 483 -11.57 -24.90 -16.63
CA ASN A 483 -11.28 -25.80 -15.50
C ASN A 483 -10.22 -25.25 -14.54
N ASN A 484 -9.34 -24.36 -14.97
CA ASN A 484 -8.45 -23.64 -14.04
C ASN A 484 -9.17 -22.55 -13.22
N ASN A 485 -10.37 -22.14 -13.65
CA ASN A 485 -11.20 -21.17 -12.93
C ASN A 485 -12.37 -21.80 -12.14
N ILE A 486 -12.69 -23.10 -12.36
CA ILE A 486 -13.85 -23.78 -11.76
C ILE A 486 -13.45 -24.70 -10.58
N LYS A 487 -12.64 -24.23 -9.65
CA LYS A 487 -12.64 -24.83 -8.30
C LYS A 487 -13.70 -24.24 -7.36
N TYR A 488 -14.54 -23.31 -7.84
CA TYR A 488 -15.47 -22.57 -6.97
C TYR A 488 -16.96 -22.60 -7.35
N PHE A 489 -17.40 -23.39 -8.37
CA PHE A 489 -18.85 -23.49 -8.72
C PHE A 489 -19.29 -24.94 -8.93
N SER A 490 -19.56 -25.66 -7.86
CA SER A 490 -19.95 -27.07 -7.95
C SER A 490 -21.45 -27.41 -7.95
N PRO A 491 -22.45 -26.52 -7.77
CA PRO A 491 -23.87 -26.97 -7.84
C PRO A 491 -24.55 -26.85 -9.21
N GLN A 492 -24.04 -26.09 -10.17
CA GLN A 492 -24.73 -25.89 -11.45
C GLN A 492 -24.28 -26.82 -12.58
N LEU A 493 -23.16 -27.52 -12.44
CA LEU A 493 -22.64 -28.41 -13.50
C LEU A 493 -23.47 -29.69 -13.65
N ASN A 494 -24.10 -30.18 -12.58
CA ASN A 494 -24.91 -31.40 -12.63
C ASN A 494 -26.17 -31.25 -13.48
N ASN A 495 -26.74 -30.03 -13.59
CA ASN A 495 -27.91 -29.78 -14.42
C ASN A 495 -27.61 -29.67 -15.92
N ILE A 496 -26.40 -29.24 -16.29
CA ILE A 496 -25.98 -29.15 -17.70
C ILE A 496 -25.60 -30.52 -18.24
N GLN A 497 -25.00 -31.39 -17.42
CA GLN A 497 -24.74 -32.78 -17.82
C GLN A 497 -26.00 -33.60 -18.04
N ALA A 498 -27.07 -33.37 -17.26
CA ALA A 498 -28.35 -34.08 -17.41
C ALA A 498 -29.11 -33.66 -18.69
N GLN A 499 -28.98 -32.41 -19.13
CA GLN A 499 -29.60 -31.92 -20.37
C GLN A 499 -28.86 -32.37 -21.63
N ASN A 500 -27.54 -32.53 -21.58
CA ASN A 500 -26.75 -32.98 -22.74
C ASN A 500 -26.81 -34.50 -22.98
N GLN A 501 -27.21 -35.32 -21.99
CA GLN A 501 -27.37 -36.77 -22.16
C GLN A 501 -28.59 -37.15 -22.99
N GLN A 502 -29.60 -36.27 -23.16
CA GLN A 502 -30.79 -36.54 -23.95
C GLN A 502 -30.67 -36.21 -25.43
N VAL A 503 -29.64 -35.46 -25.87
CA VAL A 503 -29.61 -34.93 -27.24
C VAL A 503 -28.65 -35.70 -28.18
N PHE A 504 -27.61 -36.39 -27.69
CA PHE A 504 -26.67 -37.13 -28.57
C PHE A 504 -26.04 -38.37 -27.92
N PRO A 505 -26.59 -39.58 -28.16
CA PRO A 505 -26.07 -40.84 -27.59
C PRO A 505 -24.66 -41.21 -28.06
N GLN A 506 -24.23 -40.79 -29.25
CA GLN A 506 -22.90 -41.12 -29.81
C GLN A 506 -21.74 -40.28 -29.28
N MET A 507 -22.03 -39.11 -28.68
CA MET A 507 -21.00 -38.29 -28.03
C MET A 507 -20.52 -38.88 -26.70
N ASN A 508 -21.34 -39.66 -26.00
CA ASN A 508 -20.99 -40.24 -24.71
C ASN A 508 -19.87 -41.31 -24.78
N ILE A 509 -19.75 -42.01 -25.91
CA ILE A 509 -18.69 -43.02 -26.09
C ILE A 509 -17.32 -42.34 -26.32
N MET A 510 -17.29 -41.22 -27.04
CA MET A 510 -16.04 -40.46 -27.24
C MET A 510 -15.61 -39.70 -25.97
N PHE A 511 -16.60 -39.17 -25.20
CA PHE A 511 -16.29 -38.44 -23.95
C PHE A 511 -15.74 -39.39 -22.86
N ASN A 512 -16.30 -40.57 -22.70
CA ASN A 512 -15.83 -41.56 -21.72
C ASN A 512 -14.45 -42.13 -22.07
N ASN A 513 -14.13 -42.29 -23.35
CA ASN A 513 -12.81 -42.71 -23.76
C ASN A 513 -11.71 -41.65 -23.56
N SER A 514 -12.06 -40.37 -23.75
CA SER A 514 -11.14 -39.22 -23.53
C SER A 514 -10.88 -38.98 -22.05
N THR A 515 -11.91 -39.08 -21.18
CA THR A 515 -11.77 -38.97 -19.73
C THR A 515 -11.01 -40.14 -19.11
N ASN A 516 -11.20 -41.36 -19.59
CA ASN A 516 -10.43 -42.52 -19.14
C ASN A 516 -8.96 -42.46 -19.57
N MET A 517 -8.66 -41.83 -20.73
CA MET A 517 -7.28 -41.61 -21.17
C MET A 517 -6.58 -40.52 -20.30
N LEU A 518 -7.30 -39.46 -19.90
CA LEU A 518 -6.80 -38.41 -19.00
C LEU A 518 -6.60 -38.90 -17.55
N ILE A 519 -7.47 -39.79 -17.06
CA ILE A 519 -7.33 -40.42 -15.75
C ILE A 519 -6.12 -41.36 -15.74
N ASN A 520 -5.86 -42.07 -16.82
CA ASN A 520 -4.68 -42.95 -16.95
C ASN A 520 -3.37 -42.13 -17.06
N ILE A 521 -3.38 -40.95 -17.72
CA ILE A 521 -2.18 -40.08 -17.78
C ILE A 521 -1.88 -39.47 -16.41
N ASN A 522 -2.91 -39.09 -15.64
CA ASN A 522 -2.71 -38.58 -14.28
C ASN A 522 -2.25 -39.67 -13.29
N ASN A 523 -2.66 -40.93 -13.47
CA ASN A 523 -2.20 -42.05 -12.65
C ASN A 523 -0.75 -42.49 -13.00
N ILE A 524 -0.31 -42.28 -14.24
CA ILE A 524 1.10 -42.55 -14.65
C ILE A 524 2.03 -41.47 -14.09
N ASN A 525 1.60 -40.20 -13.99
CA ASN A 525 2.42 -39.14 -13.42
C ASN A 525 2.51 -39.17 -11.88
N ASN A 526 1.55 -39.79 -11.19
CA ASN A 526 1.56 -39.91 -9.72
C ASN A 526 2.34 -41.11 -9.20
N ASN A 527 2.79 -42.03 -10.06
CA ASN A 527 3.55 -43.23 -9.66
C ASN A 527 5.06 -43.16 -9.92
N LYS A 528 5.59 -42.01 -10.36
CA LYS A 528 7.04 -41.80 -10.33
C LYS A 528 7.45 -41.19 -8.99
N LYS A 529 7.79 -42.01 -8.03
CA LYS A 529 8.66 -41.64 -6.90
C LYS A 529 9.96 -41.08 -7.47
N PRO A 530 10.45 -39.96 -6.99
CA PRO A 530 11.81 -39.54 -7.30
C PRO A 530 12.78 -40.45 -6.52
N GLU A 531 13.56 -41.19 -7.24
CA GLU A 531 14.78 -41.76 -6.71
C GLU A 531 15.79 -40.66 -6.44
N ASN A 532 16.22 -40.64 -5.19
CA ASN A 532 17.48 -40.18 -4.62
C ASN A 532 18.33 -39.17 -5.40
N ASN A 533 18.31 -37.93 -4.91
CA ASN A 533 19.49 -37.06 -4.89
C ASN A 533 19.82 -36.68 -3.42
N GLU A 534 20.30 -37.69 -2.68
CA GLU A 534 21.00 -37.50 -1.41
C GLU A 534 22.41 -36.94 -1.70
N LYS A 535 22.56 -35.66 -1.88
CA LYS A 535 23.87 -34.97 -1.77
C LYS A 535 23.80 -33.49 -1.37
N ASN A 536 22.61 -32.91 -1.16
CA ASN A 536 22.51 -31.50 -0.74
C ASN A 536 21.90 -31.28 0.66
N ASP A 537 21.45 -32.31 1.36
CA ASP A 537 20.89 -32.18 2.71
C ASP A 537 21.92 -32.30 3.83
N ASP A 538 23.06 -32.92 3.58
CA ASP A 538 24.12 -33.05 4.60
C ASP A 538 24.75 -31.71 4.99
N ASN A 539 24.82 -30.74 4.09
CA ASN A 539 25.34 -29.41 4.38
C ASN A 539 24.38 -28.50 5.18
N LYS A 540 23.07 -28.75 5.11
CA LYS A 540 22.07 -28.03 5.93
C LYS A 540 21.95 -28.63 7.34
N LYS A 541 22.09 -29.94 7.47
CA LYS A 541 22.07 -30.61 8.77
C LYS A 541 23.30 -30.27 9.60
N SER A 542 24.47 -30.20 8.97
CA SER A 542 25.71 -29.82 9.64
C SER A 542 25.70 -28.38 10.19
N ALA A 543 25.06 -27.47 9.48
CA ALA A 543 24.92 -26.07 9.95
C ALA A 543 23.93 -25.91 11.12
N LEU A 544 22.86 -26.71 11.17
CA LEU A 544 21.87 -26.68 12.26
C LEU A 544 22.38 -27.39 13.52
N ASP A 545 23.16 -28.48 13.37
CA ASP A 545 23.76 -29.19 14.49
C ASP A 545 24.94 -28.43 15.08
N LEU A 546 25.68 -27.66 14.29
CA LEU A 546 26.68 -26.68 14.77
C LEU A 546 26.03 -25.57 15.62
N LEU A 547 24.84 -25.09 15.24
CA LEU A 547 24.12 -24.07 16.02
C LEU A 547 23.53 -24.62 17.34
N LYS A 548 23.21 -25.91 17.42
CA LYS A 548 22.69 -26.51 18.67
C LYS A 548 23.78 -26.82 19.71
N ASN A 549 25.01 -27.07 19.28
CA ASN A 549 26.14 -27.33 20.15
C ASN A 549 26.78 -26.06 20.77
N THR A 550 26.45 -24.87 20.25
CA THR A 550 27.05 -23.60 20.71
C THR A 550 26.53 -23.10 22.08
N TYR A 551 25.56 -23.78 22.71
CA TYR A 551 25.04 -23.36 24.03
C TYR A 551 25.83 -23.92 25.25
N SER A 552 26.86 -24.75 25.03
CA SER A 552 27.65 -25.38 26.11
C SER A 552 29.16 -25.18 26.02
N GLU A 553 29.66 -24.29 25.13
CA GLU A 553 31.08 -24.19 24.82
C GLU A 553 31.81 -23.11 25.62
N SER A 554 33.10 -23.34 25.89
CA SER A 554 34.00 -22.43 26.60
C SER A 554 34.22 -21.10 25.84
N ILE A 555 34.72 -20.06 26.52
CA ILE A 555 35.05 -18.77 25.92
C ILE A 555 36.08 -18.91 24.79
N GLU A 556 36.98 -19.88 24.90
CA GLU A 556 37.98 -20.18 23.87
C GLU A 556 37.35 -20.72 22.57
N ASP A 557 36.35 -21.58 22.68
CA ASP A 557 35.65 -22.13 21.53
C ASP A 557 34.81 -21.08 20.82
N LYS A 558 34.22 -20.16 21.56
CA LYS A 558 33.46 -19.01 21.01
C LYS A 558 34.36 -18.04 20.24
N ASN A 559 35.57 -17.77 20.74
CA ASN A 559 36.56 -16.94 20.04
C ASN A 559 37.05 -17.60 18.76
N LYS A 560 37.26 -18.93 18.76
CA LYS A 560 37.64 -19.69 17.57
C LYS A 560 36.56 -19.63 16.49
N LEU A 561 35.31 -19.87 16.86
CA LEU A 561 34.16 -19.80 15.95
C LEU A 561 33.98 -18.38 15.40
N PHE A 562 34.16 -17.35 16.22
CA PHE A 562 34.11 -15.95 15.78
C PHE A 562 35.17 -15.64 14.72
N ASN A 563 36.40 -16.09 14.91
CA ASN A 563 37.48 -15.88 13.95
C ASN A 563 37.20 -16.62 12.63
N GLU A 564 36.68 -17.85 12.67
CA GLU A 564 36.26 -18.59 11.48
C GLU A 564 35.14 -17.87 10.70
N LEU A 565 34.13 -17.32 11.39
CA LEU A 565 33.07 -16.51 10.77
C LEU A 565 33.62 -15.24 10.12
N LYS A 566 34.56 -14.58 10.77
CA LYS A 566 35.22 -13.37 10.26
C LYS A 566 36.05 -13.67 9.00
N ASP A 567 36.74 -14.78 8.97
CA ASP A 567 37.54 -15.22 7.82
C ASP A 567 36.64 -15.61 6.64
N ILE A 568 35.53 -16.31 6.88
CA ILE A 568 34.52 -16.63 5.85
C ILE A 568 33.93 -15.33 5.28
N PHE A 569 33.58 -14.38 6.12
CA PHE A 569 33.06 -13.11 5.64
C PHE A 569 34.10 -12.35 4.80
N ASN A 570 35.34 -12.26 5.25
CA ASN A 570 36.41 -11.59 4.51
C ASN A 570 36.68 -12.24 3.15
N LYS A 571 36.60 -13.58 3.08
CA LYS A 571 36.78 -14.34 1.85
C LYS A 571 35.68 -14.08 0.80
N TYR A 572 34.45 -13.82 1.24
CA TYR A 572 33.31 -13.61 0.35
C TYR A 572 32.79 -12.17 0.32
N LYS A 573 33.50 -11.22 0.96
CA LYS A 573 33.08 -9.81 1.09
C LYS A 573 32.76 -9.13 -0.24
N THR A 574 33.46 -9.49 -1.32
CA THR A 574 33.24 -8.95 -2.67
C THR A 574 31.94 -9.41 -3.32
N ASN A 575 31.32 -10.49 -2.80
CA ASN A 575 30.07 -11.03 -3.32
C ASN A 575 28.83 -10.38 -2.66
N PHE A 576 29.02 -9.55 -1.63
CA PHE A 576 27.96 -8.83 -0.95
C PHE A 576 27.88 -7.41 -1.49
N ASN A 577 26.67 -6.85 -1.55
CA ASN A 577 26.53 -5.42 -1.81
C ASN A 577 27.06 -4.62 -0.61
N TYR A 578 27.33 -3.33 -0.82
CA TYR A 578 27.93 -2.46 0.19
C TYR A 578 27.15 -2.45 1.52
N ASN A 579 25.82 -2.43 1.45
CA ASN A 579 24.96 -2.39 2.64
C ASN A 579 25.00 -3.69 3.45
N ASP A 580 25.02 -4.84 2.78
CA ASP A 580 25.11 -6.14 3.45
C ASP A 580 26.49 -6.35 4.07
N SER A 581 27.56 -5.89 3.41
CA SER A 581 28.92 -5.92 3.96
C SER A 581 29.02 -5.11 5.25
N MET A 582 28.51 -3.88 5.27
CA MET A 582 28.48 -3.03 6.46
C MET A 582 27.64 -3.61 7.60
N ARG A 583 26.53 -4.27 7.26
CA ARG A 583 25.66 -4.92 8.24
C ARG A 583 26.33 -6.12 8.89
N ILE A 584 27.04 -6.94 8.11
CA ILE A 584 27.78 -8.10 8.61
C ILE A 584 28.97 -7.64 9.46
N GLU A 585 29.72 -6.63 9.05
CA GLU A 585 30.80 -6.04 9.86
C GLU A 585 30.30 -5.52 11.21
N PHE A 586 29.17 -4.82 11.23
CA PHE A 586 28.56 -4.35 12.47
C PHE A 586 28.12 -5.50 13.39
N LEU A 587 27.55 -6.59 12.83
CA LEU A 587 27.16 -7.77 13.61
C LEU A 587 28.38 -8.49 14.18
N LEU A 588 29.45 -8.62 13.40
CA LEU A 588 30.72 -9.18 13.87
C LEU A 588 31.33 -8.35 15.00
N ASP A 589 31.34 -7.00 14.88
CA ASP A 589 31.83 -6.11 15.97
C ASP A 589 31.00 -6.25 17.25
N LYS A 590 29.67 -6.40 17.10
CA LYS A 590 28.75 -6.60 18.22
C LYS A 590 28.90 -7.97 18.88
N LEU A 591 29.22 -9.00 18.10
CA LEU A 591 29.51 -10.35 18.59
C LEU A 591 30.85 -10.36 19.34
N GLN A 592 31.87 -9.72 18.83
CA GLN A 592 33.17 -9.59 19.46
C GLN A 592 33.12 -8.89 20.84
N LYS A 593 32.20 -7.93 21.01
CA LYS A 593 31.99 -7.23 22.30
C LYS A 593 31.19 -8.06 23.33
N LYS A 594 30.57 -9.17 22.89
CA LYS A 594 29.75 -10.05 23.76
C LYS A 594 30.47 -11.36 24.12
N ILE A 595 31.51 -11.72 23.38
CA ILE A 595 32.43 -12.82 23.70
C ILE A 595 33.46 -12.36 24.72
#